data_76f70173703c4d49bb88d72b7b305f88
#
_entry.id   76f70173703c4d49bb88d72b7b305f88
#
_cell.length_a   1.000
_cell.length_b   1.000
_cell.length_c   1.000
_cell.angle_alpha   90.00
_cell.angle_beta   90.00
_cell.angle_gamma   90.00
#
_symmetry.space_group_name_H-M   'P 1'
#
loop_
_entity.id
_entity.type
_entity.pdbx_description
1 polymer ?
#
loop_
_entity_poly.entity_id
_entity_poly.type
_entity_poly.pdbx_seq_one_letter_code
_entity_poly.pdbx_strand_id
1 'polypeptide(L)'
;FFFKQKTAYEIKECDWSSDVCSSDLEIVGGVMPGGADRMEAIILAGVPYVVSVGALDMVNFGAMETVPEKFRGRKFHRHNAQVTLMRTTPAENRVFGRFIAGKLNASAHSWAVVLPAGGVSALDAPGQPFHDPEATGALLETLRAELRPGPGRTIADYHGHINDPQCSEIMAGAFLRLAGRKA
;
A
#
# COMPACT_ATOMS: atom_id res chain seq x y z
N PHE A 1 -15.03 10.75 11.65
CA PHE A 1 -14.32 9.49 11.91
C PHE A 1 -15.28 8.32 11.77
N PHE A 2 -15.36 7.70 10.59
CA PHE A 2 -15.96 6.37 10.47
C PHE A 2 -14.86 5.32 10.54
N PHE A 3 -14.30 5.11 11.73
CA PHE A 3 -13.79 3.80 12.05
C PHE A 3 -15.01 2.90 12.30
N LYS A 4 -15.40 2.10 11.31
CA LYS A 4 -16.06 0.85 11.66
C LYS A 4 -15.11 0.16 12.61
N GLN A 5 -15.54 -0.05 13.83
CA GLN A 5 -14.80 -0.81 14.84
C GLN A 5 -14.56 -2.21 14.30
N LYS A 6 -13.43 -2.38 13.61
CA LYS A 6 -12.93 -3.71 13.34
C LYS A 6 -12.29 -4.21 14.62
N THR A 7 -12.57 -5.43 15.00
CA THR A 7 -11.97 -6.05 16.18
C THR A 7 -10.45 -6.14 15.99
N ALA A 8 -9.71 -6.24 17.11
CA ALA A 8 -8.26 -6.40 17.05
C ALA A 8 -7.83 -7.65 16.23
N TYR A 9 -8.71 -8.62 16.08
CA TYR A 9 -8.55 -9.82 15.26
C TYR A 9 -8.64 -9.50 13.76
N GLU A 10 -9.62 -8.69 13.35
CA GLU A 10 -9.77 -8.23 11.96
C GLU A 10 -8.63 -7.31 11.53
N ILE A 11 -8.04 -6.58 12.47
CA ILE A 11 -6.84 -5.78 12.26
C ILE A 11 -5.60 -6.67 12.10
N LYS A 12 -5.52 -7.80 12.81
CA LYS A 12 -4.38 -8.72 12.81
C LYS A 12 -4.33 -9.63 11.58
N GLU A 13 -5.46 -9.93 10.98
CA GLU A 13 -5.57 -10.71 9.74
C GLU A 13 -5.39 -9.87 8.47
N CYS A 14 -5.19 -8.58 8.63
CA CYS A 14 -4.71 -7.61 7.63
C CYS A 14 -5.29 -7.71 6.23
N ASP A 15 -6.51 -8.10 6.12
CA ASP A 15 -7.27 -7.94 4.91
C ASP A 15 -8.09 -6.65 4.93
N TRP A 16 -7.51 -5.70 5.64
CA TRP A 16 -8.06 -4.38 5.60
C TRP A 16 -7.47 -3.68 4.41
N SER A 17 -8.30 -3.61 3.44
CA SER A 17 -8.16 -2.72 2.33
C SER A 17 -7.87 -1.31 2.86
N SER A 18 -6.61 -1.01 3.09
CA SER A 18 -6.23 0.38 2.96
C SER A 18 -6.59 0.79 1.54
N ASP A 19 -7.03 2.00 1.36
CA ASP A 19 -7.41 2.51 0.04
C ASP A 19 -6.30 2.37 -1.01
N VAL A 20 -5.08 2.19 -0.60
CA VAL A 20 -3.90 1.96 -1.45
C VAL A 20 -3.83 0.51 -1.93
N CYS A 21 -4.10 -0.46 -1.07
CA CYS A 21 -3.99 -1.89 -1.37
C CYS A 21 -4.92 -2.37 -2.49
N SER A 22 -6.07 -1.73 -2.69
CA SER A 22 -7.00 -2.11 -3.75
C SER A 22 -6.74 -1.42 -5.09
N SER A 23 -5.74 -0.54 -5.16
CA SER A 23 -5.34 0.11 -6.42
C SER A 23 -4.59 -0.87 -7.33
N ASP A 24 -3.86 -1.83 -6.78
CA ASP A 24 -3.19 -2.89 -7.52
C ASP A 24 -4.20 -3.84 -8.18
N LEU A 25 -5.32 -4.13 -7.51
CA LEU A 25 -6.41 -4.94 -8.04
C LEU A 25 -7.07 -4.29 -9.26
N GLU A 26 -7.26 -2.97 -9.25
CA GLU A 26 -7.80 -2.21 -10.38
C GLU A 26 -6.83 -2.18 -11.55
N ILE A 27 -5.55 -1.94 -11.28
CA ILE A 27 -4.53 -1.76 -12.32
C ILE A 27 -4.13 -3.08 -12.98
N VAL A 28 -3.97 -4.16 -12.20
CA VAL A 28 -3.51 -5.47 -12.70
C VAL A 28 -4.67 -6.38 -13.08
N GLY A 29 -5.82 -6.23 -12.42
CA GLY A 29 -7.02 -7.01 -12.68
C GLY A 29 -7.22 -8.17 -11.72
N GLY A 30 -6.99 -7.96 -10.43
CA GLY A 30 -7.35 -8.89 -9.36
C GLY A 30 -8.85 -8.92 -9.06
N VAL A 31 -9.23 -9.71 -8.05
CA VAL A 31 -10.62 -9.74 -7.57
C VAL A 31 -10.88 -8.57 -6.62
N MET A 32 -12.11 -8.03 -6.65
CA MET A 32 -12.55 -6.89 -5.84
C MET A 32 -11.74 -5.60 -6.09
N PRO A 33 -11.68 -5.10 -7.33
CA PRO A 33 -11.04 -3.83 -7.65
C PRO A 33 -11.69 -2.67 -6.89
N GLY A 34 -10.88 -1.68 -6.52
CA GLY A 34 -11.34 -0.53 -5.74
C GLY A 34 -12.01 0.59 -6.53
N GLY A 35 -12.01 0.49 -7.86
CA GLY A 35 -12.50 1.54 -8.74
C GLY A 35 -11.49 2.66 -9.02
N ALA A 36 -11.70 3.39 -10.11
CA ALA A 36 -10.82 4.48 -10.54
C ALA A 36 -10.84 5.69 -9.58
N ASP A 37 -11.90 5.82 -8.77
CA ASP A 37 -12.09 6.84 -7.74
C ASP A 37 -11.36 6.52 -6.42
N ARG A 38 -10.56 5.47 -6.42
CA ARG A 38 -9.79 5.05 -5.26
C ARG A 38 -8.94 6.20 -4.71
N MET A 39 -8.92 6.37 -3.39
CA MET A 39 -8.32 7.47 -2.62
C MET A 39 -9.02 8.84 -2.76
N GLU A 40 -10.04 9.00 -3.58
CA GLU A 40 -10.72 10.29 -3.74
C GLU A 40 -11.54 10.67 -2.52
N ALA A 41 -12.15 9.72 -1.84
CA ALA A 41 -12.96 9.98 -0.65
C ALA A 41 -12.16 10.71 0.45
N ILE A 42 -10.93 10.30 0.72
CA ILE A 42 -10.10 10.95 1.73
C ILE A 42 -9.59 12.31 1.26
N ILE A 43 -9.32 12.46 -0.04
CA ILE A 43 -8.92 13.72 -0.65
C ILE A 43 -10.06 14.73 -0.55
N LEU A 44 -11.30 14.30 -0.81
CA LEU A 44 -12.50 15.15 -0.73
C LEU A 44 -12.91 15.48 0.71
N ALA A 45 -12.60 14.60 1.66
CA ALA A 45 -12.95 14.80 3.08
C ALA A 45 -12.24 15.99 3.73
N GLY A 46 -11.18 16.50 3.15
CA GLY A 46 -10.51 17.71 3.63
C GLY A 46 -9.76 17.56 4.96
N VAL A 47 -9.41 16.35 5.33
CA VAL A 47 -8.70 16.03 6.59
C VAL A 47 -7.25 15.66 6.32
N PRO A 48 -6.32 15.93 7.27
CA PRO A 48 -4.95 15.42 7.17
C PRO A 48 -4.94 13.88 7.25
N TYR A 49 -4.03 13.26 6.49
CA TYR A 49 -3.93 11.81 6.45
C TYR A 49 -2.51 11.30 6.24
N VAL A 50 -2.29 10.05 6.63
CA VAL A 50 -1.02 9.34 6.42
C VAL A 50 -1.28 8.17 5.48
N VAL A 51 -0.40 7.98 4.51
CA VAL A 51 -0.44 6.90 3.54
C VAL A 51 0.74 5.96 3.77
N SER A 52 0.45 4.69 3.76
CA SER A 52 1.41 3.59 3.75
C SER A 52 1.25 2.79 2.47
N VAL A 53 2.30 2.08 2.05
CA VAL A 53 2.35 1.28 0.82
C VAL A 53 2.16 -0.22 1.09
N GLY A 54 1.51 -0.55 2.20
CA GLY A 54 1.30 -1.94 2.62
C GLY A 54 0.61 -2.80 1.58
N ALA A 55 1.10 -4.03 1.42
CA ALA A 55 0.55 -5.08 0.57
C ALA A 55 0.46 -4.76 -0.94
N LEU A 56 1.19 -3.75 -1.45
CA LEU A 56 1.32 -3.49 -2.89
C LEU A 56 2.26 -4.49 -3.60
N ASP A 57 2.87 -5.39 -2.86
CA ASP A 57 3.66 -6.50 -3.37
C ASP A 57 2.81 -7.65 -3.93
N MET A 58 1.47 -7.61 -3.75
CA MET A 58 0.60 -8.72 -4.14
C MET A 58 -0.72 -8.26 -4.77
N VAL A 59 -1.25 -9.11 -5.65
CA VAL A 59 -2.59 -9.00 -6.23
C VAL A 59 -3.40 -10.23 -5.82
N ASN A 60 -4.61 -10.02 -5.34
CA ASN A 60 -5.49 -11.07 -4.86
C ASN A 60 -6.34 -11.66 -5.98
N PHE A 61 -6.37 -12.98 -6.06
CA PHE A 61 -7.26 -13.77 -6.91
C PHE A 61 -8.08 -14.75 -6.06
N GLY A 62 -9.08 -15.36 -6.66
CA GLY A 62 -9.82 -16.49 -6.10
C GLY A 62 -8.97 -17.75 -5.96
N ALA A 63 -9.61 -18.91 -5.97
CA ALA A 63 -8.89 -20.19 -5.96
C ALA A 63 -7.89 -20.29 -7.14
N MET A 64 -6.79 -21.01 -6.97
CA MET A 64 -5.68 -21.06 -7.92
C MET A 64 -6.13 -21.38 -9.35
N GLU A 65 -7.10 -22.25 -9.51
CA GLU A 65 -7.68 -22.66 -10.79
C GLU A 65 -8.48 -21.55 -11.50
N THR A 66 -8.85 -20.49 -10.78
CA THR A 66 -9.57 -19.33 -11.33
C THR A 66 -8.65 -18.19 -11.74
N VAL A 67 -7.34 -18.31 -11.51
CA VAL A 67 -6.37 -17.29 -11.89
C VAL A 67 -6.30 -17.22 -13.43
N PRO A 68 -6.44 -16.03 -14.03
CA PRO A 68 -6.41 -15.88 -15.48
C PRO A 68 -5.11 -16.40 -16.11
N GLU A 69 -5.24 -17.09 -17.26
CA GLU A 69 -4.10 -17.72 -17.93
C GLU A 69 -2.98 -16.75 -18.32
N LYS A 70 -3.31 -15.48 -18.57
CA LYS A 70 -2.33 -14.42 -18.87
C LYS A 70 -1.27 -14.25 -17.77
N PHE A 71 -1.52 -14.75 -16.57
CA PHE A 71 -0.58 -14.71 -15.44
C PHE A 71 0.20 -16.02 -15.26
N ARG A 72 0.04 -16.99 -16.14
CA ARG A 72 0.82 -18.24 -16.09
C ARG A 72 2.33 -17.92 -16.02
N GLY A 73 3.03 -18.58 -15.09
CA GLY A 73 4.47 -18.35 -14.87
C GLY A 73 4.81 -17.23 -13.89
N ARG A 74 3.81 -16.52 -13.36
CA ARG A 74 4.01 -15.56 -12.25
C ARG A 74 4.27 -16.30 -10.94
N LYS A 75 4.81 -15.59 -9.96
CA LYS A 75 5.01 -16.13 -8.61
C LYS A 75 3.71 -16.03 -7.83
N PHE A 76 3.22 -17.15 -7.33
CA PHE A 76 2.00 -17.25 -6.55
C PHE A 76 2.27 -17.76 -5.14
N HIS A 77 1.42 -17.33 -4.21
CA HIS A 77 1.31 -17.87 -2.86
C HIS A 77 -0.15 -18.22 -2.59
N ARG A 78 -0.42 -19.48 -2.23
CA ARG A 78 -1.75 -19.91 -1.85
C ARG A 78 -2.00 -19.53 -0.39
N HIS A 79 -2.77 -18.48 -0.19
CA HIS A 79 -3.11 -18.02 1.16
C HIS A 79 -4.08 -19.00 1.87
N ASN A 80 -5.11 -19.45 1.13
CA ASN A 80 -6.04 -20.50 1.55
C ASN A 80 -6.67 -21.17 0.32
N ALA A 81 -7.70 -21.99 0.51
CA ALA A 81 -8.37 -22.70 -0.58
C ALA A 81 -9.06 -21.77 -1.59
N GLN A 82 -9.47 -20.58 -1.17
CA GLN A 82 -10.26 -19.62 -1.96
C GLN A 82 -9.50 -18.36 -2.34
N VAL A 83 -8.27 -18.17 -1.82
CA VAL A 83 -7.47 -16.96 -2.06
C VAL A 83 -6.06 -17.32 -2.50
N THR A 84 -5.70 -16.82 -3.65
CA THR A 84 -4.36 -16.91 -4.25
C THR A 84 -3.78 -15.51 -4.39
N LEU A 85 -2.59 -15.32 -3.90
CA LEU A 85 -1.83 -14.07 -4.01
C LEU A 85 -0.82 -14.21 -5.15
N MET A 86 -0.69 -13.17 -5.96
CA MET A 86 0.29 -13.10 -7.04
C MET A 86 1.27 -11.96 -6.78
N ARG A 87 2.57 -12.23 -6.80
CA ARG A 87 3.60 -11.18 -6.65
C ARG A 87 3.54 -10.17 -7.78
N THR A 88 3.55 -8.90 -7.45
CA THR A 88 3.63 -7.78 -8.40
C THR A 88 5.04 -7.62 -8.96
N THR A 89 5.15 -7.16 -10.20
CA THR A 89 6.42 -6.94 -10.92
C THR A 89 6.97 -5.53 -10.67
N PRO A 90 8.26 -5.26 -10.95
CA PRO A 90 8.80 -3.90 -10.94
C PRO A 90 8.03 -2.93 -11.84
N ALA A 91 7.57 -3.40 -13.01
CA ALA A 91 6.78 -2.57 -13.94
C ALA A 91 5.43 -2.17 -13.36
N GLU A 92 4.70 -3.12 -12.77
CA GLU A 92 3.43 -2.87 -12.08
C GLU A 92 3.62 -1.94 -10.89
N ASN A 93 4.65 -2.14 -10.09
CA ASN A 93 4.98 -1.28 -8.94
C ASN A 93 5.28 0.17 -9.36
N ARG A 94 5.91 0.42 -10.51
CA ARG A 94 6.05 1.78 -11.06
C ARG A 94 4.71 2.40 -11.44
N VAL A 95 3.76 1.60 -11.95
CA VAL A 95 2.41 2.09 -12.26
C VAL A 95 1.68 2.46 -10.97
N PHE A 96 1.77 1.63 -9.93
CA PHE A 96 1.18 1.93 -8.61
C PHE A 96 1.77 3.21 -8.02
N GLY A 97 3.09 3.35 -8.05
CA GLY A 97 3.77 4.55 -7.56
C GLY A 97 3.26 5.82 -8.25
N ARG A 98 3.13 5.81 -9.58
CA ARG A 98 2.57 6.95 -10.34
C ARG A 98 1.12 7.22 -10.02
N PHE A 99 0.29 6.17 -9.89
CA PHE A 99 -1.11 6.31 -9.54
C PHE A 99 -1.28 6.98 -8.17
N ILE A 100 -0.60 6.47 -7.15
CA ILE A 100 -0.64 7.00 -5.79
C ILE A 100 -0.10 8.44 -5.75
N ALA A 101 1.05 8.70 -6.37
CA ALA A 101 1.63 10.03 -6.42
C ALA A 101 0.71 11.03 -7.13
N GLY A 102 0.06 10.63 -8.23
CA GLY A 102 -0.93 11.46 -8.92
C GLY A 102 -2.09 11.87 -8.02
N LYS A 103 -2.68 10.91 -7.29
CA LYS A 103 -3.76 11.18 -6.34
C LYS A 103 -3.31 12.10 -5.20
N LEU A 104 -2.14 11.84 -4.60
CA LEU A 104 -1.62 12.66 -3.49
C LEU A 104 -1.25 14.07 -3.94
N ASN A 105 -0.65 14.23 -5.10
CA ASN A 105 -0.30 15.53 -5.65
C ASN A 105 -1.54 16.38 -5.99
N ALA A 106 -2.65 15.75 -6.36
CA ALA A 106 -3.93 16.41 -6.61
C ALA A 106 -4.62 16.88 -5.33
N SER A 107 -4.27 16.30 -4.17
CA SER A 107 -4.86 16.70 -2.90
C SER A 107 -4.46 18.13 -2.52
N ALA A 108 -5.42 18.94 -2.11
CA ALA A 108 -5.18 20.26 -1.52
C ALA A 108 -4.80 20.19 -0.03
N HIS A 109 -4.93 19.04 0.60
CA HIS A 109 -4.79 18.84 2.05
C HIS A 109 -3.43 18.30 2.43
N SER A 110 -3.13 18.38 3.73
CA SER A 110 -1.88 17.87 4.30
C SER A 110 -1.84 16.35 4.30
N TRP A 111 -0.71 15.79 3.89
CA TRP A 111 -0.49 14.35 3.90
C TRP A 111 0.95 13.99 4.28
N ALA A 112 1.13 12.80 4.78
CA ALA A 112 2.44 12.17 4.94
C ALA A 112 2.43 10.78 4.29
N VAL A 113 3.54 10.43 3.65
CA VAL A 113 3.77 9.08 3.12
C VAL A 113 4.95 8.47 3.83
N VAL A 114 4.81 7.22 4.28
CA VAL A 114 5.90 6.45 4.89
C VAL A 114 6.33 5.35 3.93
N LEU A 115 7.62 5.29 3.63
CA LEU A 115 8.23 4.40 2.64
C LEU A 115 9.14 3.36 3.32
N PRO A 116 8.62 2.17 3.69
CA PRO A 116 9.42 1.11 4.33
C PRO A 116 10.24 0.35 3.29
N ALA A 117 11.56 0.43 3.38
CA ALA A 117 12.48 -0.20 2.43
C ALA A 117 12.76 -1.69 2.74
N GLY A 118 12.44 -2.15 3.95
CA GLY A 118 12.66 -3.54 4.38
C GLY A 118 11.57 -4.53 3.97
N GLY A 119 10.55 -4.08 3.25
CA GLY A 119 9.42 -4.88 2.77
C GLY A 119 8.08 -4.28 3.14
N VAL A 120 7.07 -4.54 2.31
CA VAL A 120 5.74 -3.91 2.39
C VAL A 120 4.64 -4.87 2.82
N SER A 121 4.95 -6.14 3.04
CA SER A 121 4.05 -7.15 3.61
C SER A 121 4.82 -8.26 4.31
N ALA A 122 4.12 -9.11 5.09
CA ALA A 122 4.75 -10.27 5.71
C ALA A 122 5.36 -11.25 4.68
N LEU A 123 4.86 -11.27 3.45
CA LEU A 123 5.38 -12.10 2.36
C LEU A 123 6.59 -11.47 1.65
N ASP A 124 6.82 -10.17 1.80
CA ASP A 124 7.91 -9.41 1.18
C ASP A 124 9.13 -9.25 2.14
N ALA A 125 9.13 -9.94 3.27
CA ALA A 125 10.27 -9.94 4.18
C ALA A 125 11.40 -10.86 3.65
N PRO A 126 12.68 -10.62 4.04
CA PRO A 126 13.79 -11.52 3.68
C PRO A 126 13.48 -12.99 3.98
N GLY A 127 13.70 -13.86 2.99
CA GLY A 127 13.40 -15.30 3.08
C GLY A 127 11.94 -15.67 2.86
N GLN A 128 11.05 -14.72 2.67
CA GLN A 128 9.63 -14.97 2.37
C GLN A 128 9.36 -15.13 0.87
N PRO A 129 8.23 -15.75 0.49
CA PRO A 129 7.93 -16.09 -0.91
C PRO A 129 7.93 -14.90 -1.87
N PHE A 130 7.52 -13.73 -1.42
CA PHE A 130 7.41 -12.53 -2.26
C PHE A 130 8.55 -11.54 -2.09
N HIS A 131 9.59 -11.91 -1.33
CA HIS A 131 10.76 -11.04 -1.18
C HIS A 131 11.37 -10.72 -2.55
N ASP A 132 11.29 -9.46 -2.94
CA ASP A 132 11.77 -8.94 -4.21
C ASP A 132 12.14 -7.45 -4.03
N PRO A 133 13.39 -7.18 -3.61
CA PRO A 133 13.86 -5.80 -3.39
C PRO A 133 13.82 -4.93 -4.64
N GLU A 134 13.95 -5.51 -5.84
CA GLU A 134 13.86 -4.76 -7.09
C GLU A 134 12.43 -4.24 -7.31
N ALA A 135 11.44 -5.12 -7.15
CA ALA A 135 10.04 -4.74 -7.33
C ALA A 135 9.58 -3.73 -6.27
N THR A 136 9.93 -3.95 -5.00
CA THR A 136 9.61 -3.03 -3.91
C THR A 136 10.38 -1.72 -4.06
N GLY A 137 11.65 -1.77 -4.44
CA GLY A 137 12.47 -0.60 -4.77
C GLY A 137 11.84 0.25 -5.88
N ALA A 138 11.37 -0.38 -6.96
CA ALA A 138 10.70 0.32 -8.06
C ALA A 138 9.46 1.11 -7.64
N LEU A 139 8.68 0.61 -6.67
CA LEU A 139 7.56 1.34 -6.08
C LEU A 139 8.05 2.58 -5.32
N LEU A 140 8.99 2.38 -4.39
CA LEU A 140 9.46 3.43 -3.48
C LEU A 140 10.21 4.52 -4.23
N GLU A 141 11.05 4.16 -5.19
CA GLU A 141 11.77 5.11 -6.06
C GLU A 141 10.80 5.94 -6.91
N THR A 142 9.77 5.30 -7.48
CA THR A 142 8.76 6.02 -8.25
C THR A 142 7.98 7.00 -7.38
N LEU A 143 7.60 6.60 -6.17
CA LEU A 143 6.95 7.51 -5.22
C LEU A 143 7.85 8.69 -4.85
N ARG A 144 9.14 8.46 -4.56
CA ARG A 144 10.09 9.55 -4.27
C ARG A 144 10.25 10.54 -5.44
N ALA A 145 10.29 10.01 -6.66
CA ALA A 145 10.46 10.82 -7.86
C ALA A 145 9.23 11.65 -8.25
N GLU A 146 8.03 11.08 -8.04
CA GLU A 146 6.79 11.66 -8.53
C GLU A 146 6.04 12.50 -7.49
N LEU A 147 6.21 12.22 -6.19
CA LEU A 147 5.57 12.99 -5.13
C LEU A 147 6.15 14.41 -5.04
N ARG A 148 5.28 15.36 -4.75
CA ARG A 148 5.63 16.78 -4.61
C ARG A 148 5.47 17.21 -3.14
N PRO A 149 6.51 17.03 -2.32
CA PRO A 149 6.49 17.49 -0.93
C PRO A 149 6.43 19.01 -0.85
N GLY A 150 6.00 19.52 0.29
CA GLY A 150 5.85 20.96 0.53
C GLY A 150 5.23 21.24 1.89
N PRO A 151 4.74 22.45 2.15
CA PRO A 151 4.08 22.75 3.41
C PRO A 151 2.93 21.78 3.69
N GLY A 152 3.00 21.05 4.82
CA GLY A 152 2.02 20.03 5.19
C GLY A 152 2.07 18.73 4.37
N ARG A 153 3.06 18.55 3.47
CA ARG A 153 3.21 17.38 2.61
C ARG A 153 4.60 16.78 2.77
N THR A 154 4.69 15.60 3.38
CA THR A 154 5.97 15.02 3.75
C THR A 154 6.12 13.57 3.29
N ILE A 155 7.37 13.20 3.01
CA ILE A 155 7.79 11.83 2.75
C ILE A 155 8.73 11.44 3.88
N ALA A 156 8.50 10.29 4.49
CA ALA A 156 9.36 9.71 5.51
C ALA A 156 9.91 8.38 5.02
N ASP A 157 11.21 8.31 4.81
CA ASP A 157 11.90 7.06 4.52
C ASP A 157 12.11 6.27 5.80
N TYR A 158 11.85 4.97 5.74
CA TYR A 158 12.11 4.03 6.80
C TYR A 158 12.88 2.82 6.26
N HIS A 159 14.03 2.50 6.84
CA HIS A 159 14.88 1.43 6.33
C HIS A 159 14.46 0.02 6.76
N GLY A 160 13.53 -0.08 7.72
CA GLY A 160 13.00 -1.35 8.21
C GLY A 160 11.77 -1.83 7.45
N HIS A 161 11.17 -2.88 7.98
CA HIS A 161 9.98 -3.52 7.43
C HIS A 161 8.70 -2.82 7.89
N ILE A 162 7.65 -2.82 7.06
CA ILE A 162 6.38 -2.15 7.37
C ILE A 162 5.72 -2.63 8.67
N ASN A 163 5.94 -3.89 9.04
CA ASN A 163 5.40 -4.49 10.27
C ASN A 163 6.25 -4.23 11.52
N ASP A 164 7.35 -3.50 11.40
CA ASP A 164 8.12 -3.12 12.57
C ASP A 164 7.34 -2.13 13.45
N PRO A 165 7.39 -2.26 14.77
CA PRO A 165 6.74 -1.31 15.68
C PRO A 165 7.13 0.14 15.41
N GLN A 166 8.41 0.37 15.08
CA GLN A 166 8.94 1.69 14.77
C GLN A 166 8.28 2.31 13.52
N CYS A 167 7.93 1.50 12.52
CA CYS A 167 7.21 1.99 11.35
C CYS A 167 5.82 2.54 11.74
N SER A 168 5.11 1.82 12.61
CA SER A 168 3.82 2.26 13.15
C SER A 168 3.94 3.54 13.98
N GLU A 169 5.00 3.69 14.78
CA GLU A 169 5.30 4.90 15.54
C GLU A 169 5.55 6.10 14.64
N ILE A 170 6.31 5.90 13.55
CA ILE A 170 6.57 6.94 12.54
C ILE A 170 5.24 7.40 11.90
N MET A 171 4.37 6.47 11.51
CA MET A 171 3.07 6.79 10.93
C MET A 171 2.17 7.53 11.91
N ALA A 172 2.07 7.05 13.16
CA ALA A 172 1.28 7.70 14.20
C ALA A 172 1.80 9.11 14.52
N GLY A 173 3.11 9.26 14.67
CA GLY A 173 3.75 10.56 14.91
C GLY A 173 3.56 11.52 13.73
N ALA A 174 3.61 11.04 12.49
CA ALA A 174 3.32 11.85 11.31
C ALA A 174 1.86 12.35 11.33
N PHE A 175 0.91 11.47 11.64
CA PHE A 175 -0.50 11.84 11.75
C PHE A 175 -0.74 12.89 12.84
N LEU A 176 -0.18 12.70 14.05
CA LEU A 176 -0.34 13.64 15.15
C LEU A 176 0.19 15.04 14.80
N ARG A 177 1.35 15.11 14.14
CA ARG A 177 1.92 16.38 13.66
C ARG A 177 0.99 17.06 12.64
N LEU A 178 0.46 16.32 11.68
CA LEU A 178 -0.47 16.85 10.68
C LEU A 178 -1.79 17.32 11.31
N ALA A 179 -2.24 16.64 12.36
CA ALA A 179 -3.45 16.99 13.11
C ALA A 179 -3.24 18.15 14.11
N GLY A 180 -2.05 18.77 14.17
CA GLY A 180 -1.73 19.86 15.09
C GLY A 180 -1.63 19.42 16.55
N ARG A 181 -1.42 18.13 16.84
CA ARG A 181 -1.22 17.57 18.17
C ARG A 181 0.27 17.31 18.42
N LYS A 182 0.72 17.51 19.65
CA LYS A 182 2.08 17.09 20.04
C LYS A 182 2.15 15.55 19.99
N ALA A 183 3.17 15.04 19.32
CA ALA A 183 3.50 13.62 19.29
C ALA A 183 4.08 13.18 20.63
#